data_801ae5100234f8f3cbda2a4f18ca0b7b
#
_entry.id   801ae5100234f8f3cbda2a4f18ca0b7b
#
_cell.length_a   1.000
_cell.length_b   1.000
_cell.length_c   1.000
_cell.angle_alpha   90.00
_cell.angle_beta   90.00
_cell.angle_gamma   90.00
#
_symmetry.space_group_name_H-M   'P 1'
#
loop_
_entity.id
_entity.type
_entity.pdbx_description
1 polymer ?
#
loop_
_entity_poly.entity_id
_entity_poly.type
_entity_poly.pdbx_seq_one_letter_code
_entity_poly.pdbx_strand_id
1 'polypeptide(L)'
;MQVLEEFWASRRATDAPSATHFVVGNEAADLDSIACAIAFAFFERDQTWVPVVQARRDDLRLRRENLAVLERCGIEASSLCCLDELPTMSRDKHVVLVDHNQATKYFQQATIDRIFDHHKDEHQHLNARRVIYSPDDAGSCASVLTMHWRPDDVPAFVADLLYM
;
A
#
# COMPACT_ATOMS: atom_id res chain seq x y z
N MET A 1 -11.01 3.69 -17.29
CA MET A 1 -11.74 2.42 -16.97
C MET A 1 -10.87 1.21 -17.28
N GLN A 2 -10.45 1.00 -18.51
CA GLN A 2 -9.64 -0.18 -18.90
C GLN A 2 -8.36 -0.36 -18.07
N VAL A 3 -7.57 0.68 -17.83
CA VAL A 3 -6.33 0.62 -17.04
C VAL A 3 -6.59 0.19 -15.59
N LEU A 4 -7.69 0.64 -14.99
CA LEU A 4 -8.09 0.28 -13.64
C LEU A 4 -8.54 -1.19 -13.56
N GLU A 5 -9.31 -1.65 -14.53
CA GLU A 5 -9.72 -3.06 -14.62
C GLU A 5 -8.53 -4.00 -14.81
N GLU A 6 -7.60 -3.64 -15.69
CA GLU A 6 -6.35 -4.39 -15.92
C GLU A 6 -5.48 -4.42 -14.65
N PHE A 7 -5.40 -3.31 -13.92
CA PHE A 7 -4.67 -3.25 -12.65
C PHE A 7 -5.24 -4.24 -11.63
N TRP A 8 -6.58 -4.27 -11.47
CA TRP A 8 -7.24 -5.15 -10.51
C TRP A 8 -7.37 -6.62 -10.96
N ALA A 9 -7.03 -6.95 -12.20
CA ALA A 9 -7.19 -8.31 -12.74
C ALA A 9 -6.43 -9.40 -11.94
N SER A 10 -5.37 -9.03 -11.20
CA SER A 10 -4.54 -9.96 -10.41
C SER A 10 -4.17 -9.44 -9.01
N ARG A 11 -4.86 -8.40 -8.52
CA ARG A 11 -4.51 -7.71 -7.26
C ARG A 11 -5.67 -7.56 -6.28
N ARG A 12 -6.80 -8.22 -6.55
CA ARG A 12 -7.98 -8.16 -5.69
C ARG A 12 -7.77 -8.97 -4.40
N ALA A 13 -8.61 -8.72 -3.41
CA ALA A 13 -8.67 -9.50 -2.18
C ALA A 13 -8.75 -11.02 -2.45
N THR A 14 -9.45 -11.43 -3.50
CA THR A 14 -9.55 -12.84 -3.92
C THR A 14 -8.23 -13.46 -4.38
N ASP A 15 -7.24 -12.65 -4.77
CA ASP A 15 -5.93 -13.11 -5.22
C ASP A 15 -4.94 -13.28 -4.05
N ALA A 16 -5.23 -12.64 -2.90
CA ALA A 16 -4.36 -12.63 -1.74
C ALA A 16 -3.94 -14.02 -1.22
N PRO A 17 -4.81 -15.05 -1.18
CA PRO A 17 -4.40 -16.38 -0.69
C PRO A 17 -3.26 -17.02 -1.47
N SER A 18 -3.16 -16.75 -2.76
CA SER A 18 -2.10 -17.27 -3.64
C SER A 18 -0.93 -16.31 -3.84
N ALA A 19 -1.06 -15.06 -3.44
CA ALA A 19 -0.04 -14.05 -3.62
C ALA A 19 1.17 -14.29 -2.71
N THR A 20 2.32 -13.84 -3.20
CA THR A 20 3.58 -13.87 -2.45
C THR A 20 4.14 -12.47 -2.17
N HIS A 21 3.62 -11.44 -2.84
CA HIS A 21 4.11 -10.07 -2.74
C HIS A 21 2.99 -9.12 -2.31
N PHE A 22 3.22 -8.39 -1.23
CA PHE A 22 2.23 -7.50 -0.62
C PHE A 22 2.82 -6.12 -0.40
N VAL A 23 2.03 -5.08 -0.62
CA VAL A 23 2.37 -3.74 -0.18
C VAL A 23 1.36 -3.28 0.87
N VAL A 24 1.87 -2.94 2.05
CA VAL A 24 1.08 -2.82 3.28
C VAL A 24 1.15 -1.40 3.81
N GLY A 25 -0.02 -0.77 3.97
CA GLY A 25 -0.18 0.51 4.64
C GLY A 25 -0.07 0.40 6.16
N ASN A 26 -0.14 1.53 6.86
CA ASN A 26 -0.07 1.57 8.32
C ASN A 26 -1.34 1.03 9.01
N GLU A 27 -1.28 0.82 10.32
CA GLU A 27 -2.42 0.32 11.13
C GLU A 27 -3.56 1.35 11.29
N ALA A 28 -3.28 2.65 11.07
CA ALA A 28 -4.32 3.67 11.07
C ALA A 28 -5.27 3.49 9.87
N ALA A 29 -4.80 2.83 8.81
CA ALA A 29 -5.54 2.62 7.57
C ALA A 29 -6.17 3.94 7.08
N ASP A 30 -5.41 5.02 7.15
CA ASP A 30 -5.80 6.32 6.64
C ASP A 30 -5.65 6.40 5.11
N LEU A 31 -6.06 7.50 4.53
CA LEU A 31 -6.05 7.65 3.08
C LEU A 31 -4.64 7.63 2.49
N ASP A 32 -3.65 8.25 3.16
CA ASP A 32 -2.26 8.29 2.68
C ASP A 32 -1.71 6.86 2.57
N SER A 33 -1.89 6.04 3.59
CA SER A 33 -1.42 4.65 3.59
C SER A 33 -2.10 3.79 2.52
N ILE A 34 -3.42 3.94 2.32
CA ILE A 34 -4.18 3.18 1.30
C ILE A 34 -3.77 3.63 -0.10
N ALA A 35 -3.70 4.95 -0.34
CA ALA A 35 -3.30 5.51 -1.63
C ALA A 35 -1.88 5.09 -2.00
N CYS A 36 -0.95 5.14 -1.06
CA CYS A 36 0.43 4.71 -1.25
C CYS A 36 0.54 3.22 -1.58
N ALA A 37 -0.24 2.36 -0.91
CA ALA A 37 -0.24 0.93 -1.22
C ALA A 37 -0.73 0.65 -2.65
N ILE A 38 -1.79 1.31 -3.09
CA ILE A 38 -2.33 1.18 -4.45
C ILE A 38 -1.34 1.75 -5.47
N ALA A 39 -0.79 2.94 -5.23
CA ALA A 39 0.16 3.60 -6.14
C ALA A 39 1.43 2.77 -6.30
N PHE A 40 1.99 2.24 -5.19
CA PHE A 40 3.15 1.35 -5.26
C PHE A 40 2.85 0.13 -6.12
N ALA A 41 1.75 -0.58 -5.86
CA ALA A 41 1.35 -1.76 -6.62
C ALA A 41 1.10 -1.45 -8.11
N PHE A 42 0.75 -0.21 -8.44
CA PHE A 42 0.55 0.25 -9.82
C PHE A 42 1.86 0.53 -10.55
N PHE A 43 2.77 1.28 -9.92
CA PHE A 43 4.02 1.72 -10.58
C PHE A 43 5.10 0.63 -10.59
N GLU A 44 5.15 -0.19 -9.54
CA GLU A 44 6.13 -1.28 -9.47
C GLU A 44 5.64 -2.50 -10.26
N ARG A 45 6.37 -2.83 -11.33
CA ARG A 45 5.96 -3.87 -12.30
C ARG A 45 6.90 -5.08 -12.32
N ASP A 46 7.87 -5.11 -11.43
CA ASP A 46 8.81 -6.23 -11.28
C ASP A 46 8.10 -7.51 -10.79
N GLN A 47 7.05 -7.35 -10.01
CA GLN A 47 6.20 -8.41 -9.47
C GLN A 47 4.72 -7.96 -9.44
N THR A 48 3.83 -8.91 -9.19
CA THR A 48 2.43 -8.61 -8.90
C THR A 48 2.28 -8.32 -7.42
N TRP A 49 2.29 -7.04 -7.05
CA TRP A 49 2.11 -6.56 -5.68
C TRP A 49 0.61 -6.42 -5.36
N VAL A 50 0.16 -7.06 -4.29
CA VAL A 50 -1.22 -6.91 -3.78
C VAL A 50 -1.25 -5.79 -2.74
N PRO A 51 -2.02 -4.69 -2.99
CA PRO A 51 -2.16 -3.63 -2.01
C PRO A 51 -3.03 -4.08 -0.84
N VAL A 52 -2.56 -3.85 0.37
CA VAL A 52 -3.19 -4.30 1.62
C VAL A 52 -3.54 -3.11 2.50
N VAL A 53 -4.79 -3.07 2.93
CA VAL A 53 -5.25 -2.19 4.01
C VAL A 53 -5.06 -2.91 5.33
N GLN A 54 -4.24 -2.36 6.23
CA GLN A 54 -3.92 -2.98 7.51
C GLN A 54 -5.04 -2.80 8.54
N ALA A 55 -6.28 -3.05 8.11
CA ALA A 55 -7.48 -3.08 8.92
C ALA A 55 -8.31 -4.31 8.55
N ARG A 56 -9.19 -4.73 9.43
CA ARG A 56 -10.17 -5.78 9.12
C ARG A 56 -11.23 -5.24 8.15
N ARG A 57 -11.84 -6.11 7.38
CA ARG A 57 -12.89 -5.75 6.42
C ARG A 57 -14.03 -4.93 7.05
N ASP A 58 -14.47 -5.32 8.24
CA ASP A 58 -15.55 -4.63 8.93
C ASP A 58 -15.10 -3.26 9.47
N ASP A 59 -13.85 -3.12 9.89
CA ASP A 59 -13.30 -1.84 10.37
C ASP A 59 -13.10 -0.85 9.20
N LEU A 60 -12.74 -1.33 8.01
CA LEU A 60 -12.64 -0.50 6.81
C LEU A 60 -13.99 0.15 6.46
N ARG A 61 -15.11 -0.52 6.68
CA ARG A 61 -16.46 0.03 6.44
C ARG A 61 -16.79 1.23 7.32
N LEU A 62 -16.09 1.41 8.44
CA LEU A 62 -16.25 2.56 9.33
C LEU A 62 -15.49 3.80 8.86
N ARG A 63 -14.54 3.63 7.93
CA ARG A 63 -13.71 4.70 7.34
C ARG A 63 -14.41 5.33 6.13
N ARG A 64 -15.53 6.00 6.40
CA ARG A 64 -16.41 6.56 5.34
C ARG A 64 -15.70 7.57 4.45
N GLU A 65 -14.80 8.37 5.01
CA GLU A 65 -13.97 9.34 4.30
C GLU A 65 -13.09 8.65 3.25
N ASN A 66 -12.41 7.56 3.62
CA ASN A 66 -11.57 6.81 2.69
C ASN A 66 -12.41 6.16 1.59
N LEU A 67 -13.57 5.56 1.97
CA LEU A 67 -14.46 4.92 1.01
C LEU A 67 -15.02 5.91 0.00
N ALA A 68 -15.36 7.14 0.42
CA ALA A 68 -15.85 8.17 -0.48
C ALA A 68 -14.79 8.61 -1.51
N VAL A 69 -13.52 8.70 -1.08
CA VAL A 69 -12.41 9.02 -1.99
C VAL A 69 -12.16 7.87 -2.97
N LEU A 70 -12.10 6.64 -2.50
CA LEU A 70 -11.91 5.46 -3.35
C LEU A 70 -13.02 5.35 -4.42
N GLU A 71 -14.27 5.55 -4.03
CA GLU A 71 -15.41 5.57 -4.95
C GLU A 71 -15.25 6.65 -6.04
N ARG A 72 -14.82 7.86 -5.68
CA ARG A 72 -14.55 8.94 -6.65
C ARG A 72 -13.43 8.57 -7.63
N CYS A 73 -12.44 7.79 -7.20
CA CYS A 73 -11.38 7.26 -8.05
C CYS A 73 -11.81 6.01 -8.85
N GLY A 74 -13.07 5.58 -8.72
CA GLY A 74 -13.60 4.39 -9.37
C GLY A 74 -13.11 3.07 -8.76
N ILE A 75 -12.61 3.10 -7.52
CA ILE A 75 -12.08 1.93 -6.80
C ILE A 75 -13.16 1.38 -5.87
N GLU A 76 -13.56 0.15 -6.11
CA GLU A 76 -14.48 -0.56 -5.22
C GLU A 76 -13.74 -1.04 -3.97
N ALA A 77 -14.29 -0.75 -2.79
CA ALA A 77 -13.73 -1.23 -1.52
C ALA A 77 -13.59 -2.76 -1.44
N SER A 78 -14.45 -3.48 -2.14
CA SER A 78 -14.39 -4.95 -2.29
C SER A 78 -13.13 -5.45 -3.01
N SER A 79 -12.49 -4.61 -3.83
CA SER A 79 -11.25 -4.95 -4.53
C SER A 79 -10.02 -4.92 -3.62
N LEU A 80 -10.06 -4.13 -2.54
CA LEU A 80 -8.95 -4.02 -1.59
C LEU A 80 -8.81 -5.29 -0.77
N CYS A 81 -7.57 -5.71 -0.53
CA CYS A 81 -7.26 -6.77 0.41
C CYS A 81 -7.17 -6.22 1.84
N CYS A 82 -7.91 -6.80 2.78
CA CYS A 82 -7.88 -6.46 4.19
C CYS A 82 -7.07 -7.48 5.01
N LEU A 83 -6.69 -7.10 6.23
CA LEU A 83 -5.82 -7.90 7.10
C LEU A 83 -6.36 -9.32 7.37
N ASP A 84 -7.68 -9.45 7.51
CA ASP A 84 -8.35 -10.72 7.78
C ASP A 84 -8.56 -11.62 6.54
N GLU A 85 -8.14 -11.16 5.38
CA GLU A 85 -8.20 -11.90 4.10
C GLU A 85 -6.82 -12.41 3.65
N LEU A 86 -5.77 -12.05 4.40
CA LEU A 86 -4.40 -12.42 4.06
C LEU A 86 -4.07 -13.88 4.43
N PRO A 87 -3.17 -14.53 3.67
CA PRO A 87 -2.62 -15.82 4.05
C PRO A 87 -1.67 -15.66 5.26
N THR A 88 -1.38 -16.78 5.92
CA THR A 88 -0.34 -16.79 6.97
C THR A 88 0.99 -16.27 6.42
N MET A 89 1.60 -15.31 7.11
CA MET A 89 2.90 -14.76 6.73
C MET A 89 4.02 -15.74 7.07
N SER A 90 4.95 -15.88 6.13
CA SER A 90 6.14 -16.74 6.21
C SER A 90 7.26 -16.09 5.40
N ARG A 91 8.48 -16.63 5.47
CA ARG A 91 9.67 -16.02 4.83
C ARG A 91 9.63 -15.94 3.31
N ASP A 92 8.79 -16.75 2.67
CA ASP A 92 8.52 -16.73 1.22
C ASP A 92 7.50 -15.65 0.81
N LYS A 93 6.93 -14.93 1.78
CA LYS A 93 6.08 -13.77 1.55
C LYS A 93 6.91 -12.50 1.63
N HIS A 94 6.86 -11.72 0.57
CA HIS A 94 7.59 -10.48 0.39
C HIS A 94 6.69 -9.28 0.68
N VAL A 95 7.18 -8.33 1.46
CA VAL A 95 6.39 -7.20 1.93
C VAL A 95 7.11 -5.89 1.70
N VAL A 96 6.39 -4.93 1.16
CA VAL A 96 6.77 -3.52 1.15
C VAL A 96 5.92 -2.78 2.17
N LEU A 97 6.57 -2.01 3.03
CA LEU A 97 5.88 -1.13 3.98
C LEU A 97 5.77 0.27 3.38
N VAL A 98 4.58 0.85 3.42
CA VAL A 98 4.32 2.23 3.02
C VAL A 98 3.64 2.99 4.16
N ASP A 99 4.08 4.21 4.40
CA ASP A 99 3.54 5.09 5.44
C ASP A 99 3.75 4.58 6.87
N HIS A 100 4.71 3.70 7.05
CA HIS A 100 5.27 3.25 8.33
C HIS A 100 6.58 2.49 8.09
N ASN A 101 7.41 2.37 9.13
CA ASN A 101 8.73 1.74 9.00
C ASN A 101 9.00 0.63 10.01
N GLN A 102 7.95 0.17 10.71
CA GLN A 102 7.99 -0.98 11.62
C GLN A 102 6.86 -1.95 11.27
N ALA A 103 7.21 -3.18 10.89
CA ALA A 103 6.22 -4.22 10.61
C ALA A 103 5.46 -4.63 11.89
N THR A 104 4.14 -4.73 11.78
CA THR A 104 3.31 -5.26 12.88
C THR A 104 3.55 -6.75 13.09
N LYS A 105 3.05 -7.28 14.20
CA LYS A 105 3.22 -8.71 14.55
C LYS A 105 2.78 -9.66 13.44
N TYR A 106 1.77 -9.26 12.67
CA TYR A 106 1.26 -10.07 11.56
C TYR A 106 2.31 -10.32 10.48
N PHE A 107 3.16 -9.32 10.19
CA PHE A 107 4.16 -9.37 9.13
C PHE A 107 5.57 -9.71 9.60
N GLN A 108 5.79 -9.98 10.89
CA GLN A 108 7.13 -10.25 11.44
C GLN A 108 7.81 -11.50 10.85
N GLN A 109 7.05 -12.46 10.33
CA GLN A 109 7.60 -13.66 9.70
C GLN A 109 7.88 -13.48 8.20
N ALA A 110 7.38 -12.41 7.58
CA ALA A 110 7.59 -12.11 6.18
C ALA A 110 8.98 -11.50 5.94
N THR A 111 9.42 -11.53 4.70
CA THR A 111 10.60 -10.80 4.25
C THR A 111 10.21 -9.36 3.92
N ILE A 112 10.77 -8.38 4.65
CA ILE A 112 10.55 -6.96 4.34
C ILE A 112 11.58 -6.53 3.31
N ASP A 113 11.11 -6.24 2.09
CA ASP A 113 11.98 -5.90 0.96
C ASP A 113 12.27 -4.41 0.88
N ARG A 114 11.25 -3.58 1.04
CA ARG A 114 11.34 -2.13 0.87
C ARG A 114 10.47 -1.39 1.90
N ILE A 115 10.86 -0.15 2.20
CA ILE A 115 10.13 0.75 3.09
C ILE A 115 10.11 2.14 2.46
N PHE A 116 8.92 2.74 2.40
CA PHE A 116 8.70 4.13 2.01
C PHE A 116 7.90 4.81 3.10
N ASP A 117 8.48 5.84 3.73
CA ASP A 117 7.85 6.45 4.89
C ASP A 117 8.28 7.91 5.08
N HIS A 118 7.47 8.68 5.80
CA HIS A 118 7.75 10.05 6.21
C HIS A 118 7.67 10.25 7.73
N HIS A 119 7.54 9.19 8.49
CA HIS A 119 7.55 9.24 9.94
C HIS A 119 8.98 9.13 10.49
N LYS A 120 9.11 9.36 11.81
CA LYS A 120 10.36 9.12 12.52
C LYS A 120 10.85 7.70 12.27
N ASP A 121 12.12 7.57 11.93
CA ASP A 121 12.75 6.28 11.69
C ASP A 121 12.90 5.47 13.00
N GLU A 122 12.24 4.31 13.06
CA GLU A 122 12.34 3.36 14.18
C GLU A 122 13.55 2.43 14.07
N HIS A 123 14.40 2.62 13.05
CA HIS A 123 15.61 1.83 12.81
C HIS A 123 15.39 0.32 12.74
N GLN A 124 14.21 -0.10 12.28
CA GLN A 124 13.86 -1.50 12.05
C GLN A 124 14.16 -1.92 10.61
N HIS A 125 14.22 -3.22 10.36
CA HIS A 125 14.34 -3.79 9.00
C HIS A 125 15.52 -3.23 8.20
N LEU A 126 16.72 -3.15 8.81
CA LEU A 126 17.92 -2.54 8.21
C LEU A 126 18.42 -3.26 6.95
N ASN A 127 17.98 -4.49 6.69
CA ASN A 127 18.29 -5.23 5.47
C ASN A 127 17.35 -4.86 4.30
N ALA A 128 16.24 -4.17 4.55
CA ALA A 128 15.34 -3.69 3.51
C ALA A 128 15.91 -2.46 2.80
N ARG A 129 15.50 -2.24 1.55
CA ARG A 129 15.74 -0.95 0.88
C ARG A 129 14.83 0.10 1.50
N ARG A 130 15.40 1.10 2.14
CA ARG A 130 14.69 2.09 2.93
C ARG A 130 14.75 3.47 2.27
N VAL A 131 13.59 4.09 2.06
CA VAL A 131 13.41 5.46 1.60
C VAL A 131 12.55 6.16 2.66
N ILE A 132 13.19 6.72 3.66
CA ILE A 132 12.54 7.37 4.79
C ILE A 132 12.99 8.83 4.82
N TYR A 133 12.02 9.72 4.72
CA TYR A 133 12.22 11.15 4.90
C TYR A 133 11.77 11.57 6.30
N SER A 134 12.36 12.62 6.84
CA SER A 134 11.83 13.15 8.08
C SER A 134 10.50 13.87 7.87
N PRO A 135 9.66 14.00 8.90
CA PRO A 135 8.42 14.81 8.79
C PRO A 135 8.65 16.27 8.37
N ASP A 136 9.88 16.78 8.57
CA ASP A 136 10.26 18.13 8.14
C ASP A 136 10.55 18.22 6.63
N ASP A 137 10.91 17.08 6.01
CA ASP A 137 11.30 16.99 4.60
C ASP A 137 10.14 16.54 3.68
N ALA A 138 9.21 15.75 4.20
CA ALA A 138 8.05 15.27 3.45
C ALA A 138 6.79 15.24 4.31
N GLY A 139 5.75 15.90 3.86
CA GLY A 139 4.47 16.01 4.58
C GLY A 139 3.57 14.78 4.48
N SER A 140 3.86 13.82 3.57
CA SER A 140 3.09 12.60 3.36
C SER A 140 3.92 11.52 2.70
N CYS A 141 3.54 10.26 2.88
CA CYS A 141 4.14 9.14 2.16
C CYS A 141 3.86 9.23 0.66
N ALA A 142 2.71 9.77 0.24
CA ALA A 142 2.40 10.05 -1.16
C ALA A 142 3.45 10.95 -1.81
N SER A 143 3.94 11.98 -1.10
CA SER A 143 5.04 12.83 -1.56
C SER A 143 6.34 12.03 -1.73
N VAL A 144 6.67 11.14 -0.78
CA VAL A 144 7.87 10.28 -0.85
C VAL A 144 7.83 9.40 -2.09
N LEU A 145 6.70 8.73 -2.35
CA LEU A 145 6.53 7.87 -3.51
C LEU A 145 6.61 8.65 -4.83
N THR A 146 5.98 9.82 -4.89
CA THR A 146 6.00 10.69 -6.09
C THR A 146 7.42 11.16 -6.41
N MET A 147 8.21 11.52 -5.40
CA MET A 147 9.62 11.87 -5.59
C MET A 147 10.46 10.68 -6.06
N HIS A 148 10.13 9.47 -5.60
CA HIS A 148 10.87 8.26 -5.94
C HIS A 148 10.68 7.86 -7.40
N TRP A 149 9.45 7.83 -7.91
CA TRP A 149 9.19 7.37 -9.28
C TRP A 149 9.26 8.49 -10.33
N ARG A 150 8.88 9.74 -9.99
CA ARG A 150 8.79 10.86 -10.93
C ARG A 150 8.16 10.45 -12.27
N PRO A 151 6.97 9.85 -12.25
CA PRO A 151 6.39 9.28 -13.46
C PRO A 151 6.00 10.38 -14.45
N ASP A 152 6.35 10.17 -15.74
CA ASP A 152 5.97 11.09 -16.81
C ASP A 152 4.48 10.96 -17.18
N ASP A 153 3.88 9.77 -16.90
CA ASP A 153 2.48 9.47 -17.16
C ASP A 153 1.83 8.79 -15.95
N VAL A 154 0.94 9.52 -15.30
CA VAL A 154 0.20 9.06 -14.12
C VAL A 154 -1.27 8.95 -14.51
N PRO A 155 -1.88 7.73 -14.48
CA PRO A 155 -3.30 7.60 -14.73
C PRO A 155 -4.15 8.43 -13.76
N ALA A 156 -5.27 8.96 -14.23
CA ALA A 156 -6.12 9.86 -13.46
C ALA A 156 -6.47 9.30 -12.06
N PHE A 157 -6.82 8.01 -11.96
CA PHE A 157 -7.19 7.41 -10.67
C PHE A 157 -6.04 7.39 -9.65
N VAL A 158 -4.78 7.21 -10.11
CA VAL A 158 -3.60 7.26 -9.23
C VAL A 158 -3.28 8.71 -8.87
N ALA A 159 -3.37 9.62 -9.83
CA ALA A 159 -3.20 11.05 -9.57
C ALA A 159 -4.22 11.55 -8.55
N ASP A 160 -5.49 11.21 -8.74
CA ASP A 160 -6.57 11.59 -7.81
C ASP A 160 -6.34 11.03 -6.40
N LEU A 161 -5.83 9.80 -6.27
CA LEU A 161 -5.48 9.21 -4.98
C LEU A 161 -4.31 9.93 -4.29
N LEU A 162 -3.26 10.28 -5.04
CA LEU A 162 -2.05 10.86 -4.46
C LEU A 162 -2.18 12.36 -4.16
N TYR A 163 -3.17 13.06 -4.74
CA TYR A 163 -3.39 14.50 -4.58
C TYR A 163 -4.50 14.85 -3.58
N MET A 164 -5.11 13.88 -2.92
CA MET A 164 -6.15 14.12 -1.91
C MET A 164 -5.64 14.06 -0.49
#